data_7f387cd4650b0845829d2ae47291279c
#
_entry.id   7f387cd4650b0845829d2ae47291279c
#
_cell.length_a   1.000
_cell.length_b   1.000
_cell.length_c   1.000
_cell.angle_alpha   90.00
_cell.angle_beta   90.00
_cell.angle_gamma   90.00
#
_symmetry.space_group_name_H-M   'P 1'
#
loop_
_entity.id
_entity.type
_entity.pdbx_description
1 polymer ?
#
loop_
_entity_poly.entity_id
_entity_poly.type
_entity_poly.pdbx_seq_one_letter_code
_entity_poly.pdbx_strand_id
1 'polypeptide(L)'
;IAGSSNGLGQALQARFEAGGYHVVPVSRQGKGHVHADLSDARATAALFDALDPAKPLAGVIHNAMQFHREAFLDTSPEVFEQVWRSMTLTAFNVAQQAIPRLRAQGGGCLIFSGASGSVRAGPLFSAFSSAKFALRGLTQALTREHTADGVHVVHTVLDGLIWSDKTQQRFTGAQEPRSMKPSDLAEVYWQLFHQPQSTWTHELDLRPMAAAV
;
A
#
# COMPACT_ATOMS: atom_id res chain seq x y z
N ILE A 1 6.23 -6.96 2.09
CA ILE A 1 4.98 -6.41 1.53
C ILE A 1 3.92 -6.45 2.62
N ALA A 2 3.49 -5.29 3.11
CA ALA A 2 2.42 -5.12 4.09
C ALA A 2 1.05 -5.15 3.39
N GLY A 3 0.17 -6.08 3.76
CA GLY A 3 -1.12 -6.29 3.08
C GLY A 3 -1.00 -7.21 1.86
N SER A 4 -0.25 -8.29 2.00
CA SER A 4 -0.04 -9.31 0.97
C SER A 4 -1.21 -10.31 0.93
N SER A 5 -2.43 -9.83 0.65
CA SER A 5 -3.60 -10.71 0.43
C SER A 5 -3.81 -10.98 -1.06
N ASN A 6 -4.78 -11.86 -1.38
CA ASN A 6 -5.17 -12.17 -2.76
C ASN A 6 -5.39 -10.90 -3.61
N GLY A 7 -5.08 -10.94 -4.88
CA GLY A 7 -5.12 -9.82 -5.80
C GLY A 7 -3.77 -9.11 -5.90
N LEU A 8 -3.73 -7.78 -5.72
CA LEU A 8 -2.50 -7.00 -5.91
C LEU A 8 -1.35 -7.47 -5.01
N GLY A 9 -1.60 -7.75 -3.74
CA GLY A 9 -0.53 -8.17 -2.82
C GLY A 9 0.17 -9.46 -3.28
N GLN A 10 -0.58 -10.44 -3.77
CA GLN A 10 -0.04 -11.69 -4.31
C GLN A 10 0.72 -11.46 -5.63
N ALA A 11 0.21 -10.61 -6.51
CA ALA A 11 0.89 -10.27 -7.76
C ALA A 11 2.21 -9.51 -7.52
N LEU A 12 2.22 -8.59 -6.57
CA LEU A 12 3.43 -7.92 -6.11
C LEU A 12 4.46 -8.92 -5.57
N GLN A 13 4.04 -9.84 -4.72
CA GLN A 13 4.94 -10.87 -4.20
C GLN A 13 5.56 -11.67 -5.35
N ALA A 14 4.73 -12.22 -6.23
CA ALA A 14 5.22 -13.03 -7.36
C ALA A 14 6.18 -12.24 -8.27
N ARG A 15 5.87 -10.97 -8.57
CA ARG A 15 6.71 -10.13 -9.42
C ARG A 15 8.08 -9.84 -8.80
N PHE A 16 8.11 -9.51 -7.50
CA PHE A 16 9.37 -9.20 -6.81
C PHE A 16 10.21 -10.46 -6.55
N GLU A 17 9.59 -11.60 -6.23
CA GLU A 17 10.31 -12.89 -6.14
C GLU A 17 10.91 -13.30 -7.48
N ALA A 18 10.17 -13.17 -8.58
CA ALA A 18 10.68 -13.41 -9.93
C ALA A 18 11.83 -12.45 -10.32
N GLY A 19 11.87 -11.28 -9.71
CA GLY A 19 12.97 -10.31 -9.85
C GLY A 19 14.15 -10.55 -8.92
N GLY A 20 14.15 -11.64 -8.13
CA GLY A 20 15.26 -12.03 -7.27
C GLY A 20 15.21 -11.45 -5.84
N TYR A 21 14.14 -10.77 -5.45
CA TYR A 21 13.98 -10.30 -4.06
C TYR A 21 13.53 -11.43 -3.14
N HIS A 22 14.06 -11.43 -1.93
CA HIS A 22 13.47 -12.16 -0.83
C HIS A 22 12.27 -11.37 -0.29
N VAL A 23 11.06 -11.83 -0.57
CA VAL A 23 9.84 -11.14 -0.16
C VAL A 23 9.34 -11.68 1.18
N VAL A 24 9.08 -10.78 2.14
CA VAL A 24 8.39 -11.09 3.39
C VAL A 24 6.95 -10.62 3.27
N PRO A 25 5.99 -11.51 2.99
CA PRO A 25 4.58 -11.15 2.90
C PRO A 25 3.99 -11.03 4.29
N VAL A 26 3.39 -9.88 4.60
CA VAL A 26 2.79 -9.60 5.92
C VAL A 26 1.29 -9.39 5.77
N SER A 27 0.51 -10.09 6.58
CA SER A 27 -0.95 -9.90 6.66
C SER A 27 -1.48 -10.35 8.02
N ARG A 28 -2.70 -9.94 8.36
CA ARG A 28 -3.40 -10.43 9.55
C ARG A 28 -3.89 -11.88 9.40
N GLN A 29 -4.01 -12.34 8.16
CA GLN A 29 -4.51 -13.69 7.81
C GLN A 29 -3.86 -14.11 6.49
N GLY A 30 -3.51 -15.37 6.36
CA GLY A 30 -2.96 -15.90 5.12
C GLY A 30 -1.95 -17.03 5.39
N LYS A 31 -2.04 -18.11 4.64
CA LYS A 31 -1.04 -19.18 4.70
C LYS A 31 0.28 -18.70 4.08
N GLY A 32 1.39 -18.98 4.72
CA GLY A 32 2.71 -18.58 4.24
C GLY A 32 3.08 -17.11 4.48
N HIS A 33 2.22 -16.34 5.18
CA HIS A 33 2.49 -14.96 5.53
C HIS A 33 3.00 -14.85 6.97
N VAL A 34 3.79 -13.81 7.23
CA VAL A 34 4.08 -13.38 8.60
C VAL A 34 2.83 -12.68 9.14
N HIS A 35 2.33 -13.17 10.28
CA HIS A 35 1.14 -12.61 10.91
C HIS A 35 1.54 -11.49 11.86
N ALA A 36 1.10 -10.27 11.55
CA ALA A 36 1.29 -9.11 12.41
C ALA A 36 0.12 -8.12 12.27
N ASP A 37 -0.29 -7.54 13.39
CA ASP A 37 -1.14 -6.36 13.39
C ASP A 37 -0.27 -5.11 13.29
N LEU A 38 -0.15 -4.57 12.09
CA LEU A 38 0.66 -3.39 11.82
C LEU A 38 0.08 -2.09 12.43
N SER A 39 -1.15 -2.12 12.97
CA SER A 39 -1.70 -1.00 13.75
C SER A 39 -1.16 -0.97 15.19
N ASP A 40 -0.52 -2.04 15.64
CA ASP A 40 0.25 -2.11 16.87
C ASP A 40 1.72 -1.79 16.59
N ALA A 41 2.21 -0.69 17.19
CA ALA A 41 3.59 -0.24 16.98
C ALA A 41 4.62 -1.25 17.50
N ARG A 42 4.33 -1.96 18.61
CA ARG A 42 5.24 -2.97 19.18
C ARG A 42 5.30 -4.21 18.30
N ALA A 43 4.15 -4.70 17.82
CA ALA A 43 4.11 -5.82 16.90
C ALA A 43 4.82 -5.47 15.58
N THR A 44 4.68 -4.23 15.10
CA THR A 44 5.39 -3.76 13.91
C THR A 44 6.90 -3.71 14.15
N ALA A 45 7.37 -3.17 15.29
CA ALA A 45 8.80 -3.16 15.61
C ALA A 45 9.37 -4.59 15.69
N ALA A 46 8.71 -5.47 16.43
CA ALA A 46 9.12 -6.88 16.54
C ALA A 46 9.21 -7.60 15.19
N LEU A 47 8.29 -7.30 14.26
CA LEU A 47 8.35 -7.82 12.89
C LEU A 47 9.63 -7.38 12.18
N PHE A 48 9.99 -6.09 12.26
CA PHE A 48 11.19 -5.58 11.60
C PHE A 48 12.48 -6.06 12.25
N ASP A 49 12.48 -6.25 13.59
CA ASP A 49 13.61 -6.80 14.33
C ASP A 49 13.86 -8.28 14.01
N ALA A 50 12.81 -8.99 13.63
CA ALA A 50 12.88 -10.41 13.22
C ALA A 50 13.30 -10.61 11.74
N LEU A 51 13.51 -9.54 10.97
CA LEU A 51 14.02 -9.67 9.61
C LEU A 51 15.46 -10.21 9.62
N ASP A 52 15.79 -11.04 8.63
CA ASP A 52 17.10 -11.62 8.49
C ASP A 52 18.16 -10.50 8.26
N PRO A 53 19.10 -10.29 9.19
CA PRO A 53 20.11 -9.23 9.07
C PRO A 53 21.08 -9.44 7.90
N ALA A 54 21.19 -10.67 7.39
CA ALA A 54 22.01 -10.97 6.20
C ALA A 54 21.33 -10.52 4.89
N LYS A 55 20.06 -10.12 4.96
CA LYS A 55 19.28 -9.65 3.81
C LYS A 55 18.86 -8.18 4.05
N PRO A 56 19.63 -7.21 3.59
CA PRO A 56 19.31 -5.80 3.78
C PRO A 56 17.92 -5.46 3.21
N LEU A 57 17.21 -4.58 3.90
CA LEU A 57 15.85 -4.18 3.53
C LEU A 57 15.88 -3.27 2.29
N ALA A 58 15.63 -3.79 1.11
CA ALA A 58 15.61 -2.98 -0.12
C ALA A 58 14.43 -1.98 -0.16
N GLY A 59 13.32 -2.30 0.48
CA GLY A 59 12.17 -1.40 0.55
C GLY A 59 10.92 -2.06 1.10
N VAL A 60 9.84 -1.28 1.17
CA VAL A 60 8.53 -1.76 1.63
C VAL A 60 7.43 -1.30 0.69
N ILE A 61 6.51 -2.19 0.38
CA ILE A 61 5.25 -1.85 -0.28
C ILE A 61 4.13 -1.97 0.75
N HIS A 62 3.51 -0.85 1.10
CA HIS A 62 2.35 -0.80 1.98
C HIS A 62 1.06 -0.83 1.15
N ASN A 63 0.42 -1.99 1.12
CA ASN A 63 -0.83 -2.26 0.41
C ASN A 63 -1.96 -2.66 1.37
N ALA A 64 -1.77 -2.47 2.69
CA ALA A 64 -2.80 -2.79 3.67
C ALA A 64 -3.98 -1.82 3.54
N MET A 65 -5.19 -2.38 3.53
CA MET A 65 -6.40 -1.57 3.48
C MET A 65 -7.62 -2.29 4.06
N GLN A 66 -8.60 -1.50 4.51
CA GLN A 66 -9.93 -1.95 4.84
C GLN A 66 -10.94 -1.15 4.02
N PHE A 67 -11.62 -1.83 3.10
CA PHE A 67 -12.69 -1.20 2.34
C PHE A 67 -13.91 -1.02 3.23
N HIS A 68 -14.45 0.21 3.26
CA HIS A 68 -15.69 0.54 3.96
C HIS A 68 -16.56 1.43 3.07
N ARG A 69 -17.84 1.12 2.99
CA ARG A 69 -18.84 1.89 2.24
C ARG A 69 -20.15 1.87 2.99
N GLU A 70 -20.52 3.00 3.59
CA GLU A 70 -21.70 3.14 4.43
C GLU A 70 -22.14 4.62 4.48
N ALA A 71 -23.41 4.88 4.75
CA ALA A 71 -23.90 6.24 4.94
C ALA A 71 -23.23 6.89 6.16
N PHE A 72 -22.99 8.20 6.08
CA PHE A 72 -22.26 8.92 7.14
C PHE A 72 -22.91 8.78 8.52
N LEU A 73 -24.24 8.89 8.57
CA LEU A 73 -24.97 8.81 9.85
C LEU A 73 -25.04 7.38 10.43
N ASP A 74 -24.78 6.36 9.61
CA ASP A 74 -24.78 4.95 10.04
C ASP A 74 -23.34 4.49 10.40
N THR A 75 -22.30 5.23 9.97
CA THR A 75 -20.91 4.92 10.28
C THR A 75 -20.59 5.30 11.72
N SER A 76 -20.31 4.32 12.58
CA SER A 76 -19.93 4.61 13.96
C SER A 76 -18.50 5.16 14.09
N PRO A 77 -18.21 5.92 15.17
CA PRO A 77 -16.83 6.40 15.43
C PRO A 77 -15.80 5.27 15.49
N GLU A 78 -16.16 4.11 16.03
CA GLU A 78 -15.28 2.95 16.16
C GLU A 78 -14.92 2.38 14.77
N VAL A 79 -15.91 2.30 13.88
CA VAL A 79 -15.70 1.87 12.48
C VAL A 79 -14.82 2.88 11.75
N PHE A 80 -15.08 4.18 11.92
CA PHE A 80 -14.26 5.24 11.33
C PHE A 80 -12.80 5.13 11.79
N GLU A 81 -12.56 4.99 13.10
CA GLU A 81 -11.22 4.81 13.67
C GLU A 81 -10.57 3.52 13.14
N GLN A 82 -11.27 2.40 13.13
CA GLN A 82 -10.75 1.13 12.66
C GLN A 82 -10.29 1.20 11.19
N VAL A 83 -11.07 1.84 10.33
CA VAL A 83 -10.73 2.04 8.92
C VAL A 83 -9.47 2.90 8.79
N TRP A 84 -9.40 4.00 9.56
CA TRP A 84 -8.22 4.88 9.57
C TRP A 84 -6.98 4.16 10.09
N ARG A 85 -7.09 3.42 11.18
CA ARG A 85 -6.00 2.63 11.78
C ARG A 85 -5.46 1.60 10.79
N SER A 86 -6.35 0.91 10.07
CA SER A 86 -5.97 -0.17 9.13
C SER A 86 -5.21 0.31 7.89
N MET A 87 -5.22 1.60 7.58
CA MET A 87 -4.59 2.18 6.40
C MET A 87 -3.52 3.21 6.77
N THR A 88 -3.85 4.22 7.56
CA THR A 88 -2.94 5.33 7.85
C THR A 88 -2.00 5.01 9.00
N LEU A 89 -2.51 4.50 10.12
CA LEU A 89 -1.65 4.16 11.26
C LEU A 89 -0.71 3.00 10.94
N THR A 90 -1.18 1.98 10.22
CA THR A 90 -0.31 0.89 9.76
C THR A 90 0.82 1.40 8.87
N ALA A 91 0.53 2.35 7.96
CA ALA A 91 1.54 2.97 7.10
C ALA A 91 2.56 3.78 7.91
N PHE A 92 2.10 4.54 8.89
CA PHE A 92 2.96 5.31 9.79
C PHE A 92 3.91 4.38 10.59
N ASN A 93 3.37 3.35 11.24
CA ASN A 93 4.19 2.41 12.02
C ASN A 93 5.23 1.69 11.15
N VAL A 94 4.84 1.27 9.95
CA VAL A 94 5.74 0.63 8.97
C VAL A 94 6.84 1.60 8.53
N ALA A 95 6.50 2.85 8.21
CA ALA A 95 7.48 3.86 7.80
C ALA A 95 8.48 4.16 8.92
N GLN A 96 8.02 4.27 10.17
CA GLN A 96 8.90 4.49 11.34
C GLN A 96 9.95 3.38 11.52
N GLN A 97 9.63 2.15 11.14
CA GLN A 97 10.58 1.04 11.22
C GLN A 97 11.44 0.92 9.96
N ALA A 98 10.89 1.18 8.79
CA ALA A 98 11.58 1.03 7.53
C ALA A 98 12.59 2.14 7.26
N ILE A 99 12.23 3.40 7.47
CA ILE A 99 13.07 4.56 7.10
C ILE A 99 14.44 4.55 7.77
N PRO A 100 14.58 4.34 9.09
CA PRO A 100 15.91 4.28 9.72
C PRO A 100 16.80 3.18 9.13
N ARG A 101 16.20 2.02 8.80
CA ARG A 101 16.92 0.88 8.21
C ARG A 101 17.35 1.15 6.78
N LEU A 102 16.50 1.78 5.98
CA LEU A 102 16.82 2.19 4.61
C LEU A 102 17.93 3.24 4.60
N ARG A 103 17.84 4.26 5.45
CA ARG A 103 18.88 5.30 5.58
C ARG A 103 20.24 4.71 5.97
N ALA A 104 20.26 3.76 6.90
CA ALA A 104 21.49 3.13 7.37
C ALA A 104 22.25 2.37 6.28
N GLN A 105 21.59 1.96 5.20
CA GLN A 105 22.21 1.26 4.06
C GLN A 105 22.35 2.13 2.80
N GLY A 106 22.10 3.44 2.90
CA GLY A 106 22.27 4.38 1.79
C GLY A 106 21.04 4.60 0.92
N GLY A 107 19.86 4.11 1.35
CA GLY A 107 18.60 4.36 0.67
C GLY A 107 17.74 3.12 0.44
N GLY A 108 16.65 3.30 -0.30
CA GLY A 108 15.69 2.27 -0.65
C GLY A 108 14.34 2.86 -1.05
N CYS A 109 13.31 2.01 -1.19
CA CYS A 109 12.02 2.45 -1.72
C CYS A 109 10.85 2.13 -0.77
N LEU A 110 9.95 3.09 -0.59
CA LEU A 110 8.66 2.94 0.09
C LEU A 110 7.53 3.26 -0.88
N ILE A 111 6.65 2.30 -1.16
CA ILE A 111 5.47 2.52 -2.00
C ILE A 111 4.21 2.34 -1.16
N PHE A 112 3.34 3.36 -1.17
CA PHE A 112 2.06 3.35 -0.47
C PHE A 112 0.91 3.27 -1.47
N SER A 113 0.12 2.19 -1.40
CA SER A 113 -1.05 2.00 -2.25
C SER A 113 -2.20 2.90 -1.79
N GLY A 114 -2.43 3.98 -2.54
CA GLY A 114 -3.58 4.84 -2.43
C GLY A 114 -4.80 4.29 -3.15
N ALA A 115 -5.73 5.17 -3.46
CA ALA A 115 -6.94 4.89 -4.22
C ALA A 115 -7.52 6.20 -4.78
N SER A 116 -8.59 6.14 -5.60
CA SER A 116 -9.41 7.33 -5.91
C SER A 116 -9.79 8.12 -4.65
N GLY A 117 -10.07 7.40 -3.55
CA GLY A 117 -10.32 7.99 -2.22
C GLY A 117 -9.15 8.80 -1.63
N SER A 118 -7.97 8.81 -2.23
CA SER A 118 -6.85 9.67 -1.82
C SER A 118 -6.92 11.09 -2.41
N VAL A 119 -7.69 11.29 -3.47
CA VAL A 119 -7.75 12.54 -4.23
C VAL A 119 -9.16 13.12 -4.37
N ARG A 120 -10.18 12.29 -4.21
CA ARG A 120 -11.59 12.69 -4.20
C ARG A 120 -12.41 11.77 -3.32
N ALA A 121 -13.44 12.32 -2.69
CA ALA A 121 -14.40 11.55 -1.90
C ALA A 121 -15.76 11.50 -2.61
N GLY A 122 -16.42 10.35 -2.58
CA GLY A 122 -17.80 10.17 -3.00
C GLY A 122 -18.73 9.95 -1.80
N PRO A 123 -20.05 10.00 -2.02
CA PRO A 123 -21.02 9.63 -0.99
C PRO A 123 -20.77 8.19 -0.51
N LEU A 124 -21.07 7.91 0.74
CA LEU A 124 -20.87 6.62 1.41
C LEU A 124 -19.40 6.23 1.70
N PHE A 125 -18.41 7.06 1.41
CA PHE A 125 -17.00 6.75 1.58
C PHE A 125 -16.29 7.64 2.60
N SER A 126 -17.01 8.21 3.57
CA SER A 126 -16.46 9.13 4.58
C SER A 126 -15.25 8.54 5.31
N ALA A 127 -15.36 7.35 5.89
CA ALA A 127 -14.27 6.69 6.59
C ALA A 127 -13.10 6.29 5.65
N PHE A 128 -13.42 5.66 4.52
CA PHE A 128 -12.41 5.20 3.57
C PHE A 128 -11.61 6.35 2.96
N SER A 129 -12.30 7.39 2.47
CA SER A 129 -11.62 8.53 1.84
C SER A 129 -10.82 9.34 2.84
N SER A 130 -11.34 9.57 4.06
CA SER A 130 -10.58 10.25 5.12
C SER A 130 -9.25 9.56 5.40
N ALA A 131 -9.25 8.23 5.52
CA ALA A 131 -8.03 7.46 5.72
C ALA A 131 -7.08 7.51 4.51
N LYS A 132 -7.60 7.46 3.28
CA LYS A 132 -6.77 7.52 2.07
C LYS A 132 -6.20 8.92 1.82
N PHE A 133 -6.93 10.01 2.13
CA PHE A 133 -6.36 11.36 2.12
C PHE A 133 -5.28 11.51 3.18
N ALA A 134 -5.48 11.00 4.39
CA ALA A 134 -4.48 11.01 5.44
C ALA A 134 -3.20 10.24 5.03
N LEU A 135 -3.36 9.07 4.39
CA LEU A 135 -2.24 8.31 3.84
C LEU A 135 -1.45 9.11 2.80
N ARG A 136 -2.14 9.82 1.89
CA ARG A 136 -1.50 10.69 0.90
C ARG A 136 -0.72 11.82 1.57
N GLY A 137 -1.30 12.49 2.58
CA GLY A 137 -0.63 13.54 3.34
C GLY A 137 0.63 13.03 4.05
N LEU A 138 0.54 11.86 4.69
CA LEU A 138 1.69 11.18 5.29
C LEU A 138 2.79 10.93 4.25
N THR A 139 2.45 10.35 3.10
CA THR A 139 3.41 10.06 2.04
C THR A 139 4.12 11.31 1.55
N GLN A 140 3.39 12.42 1.36
CA GLN A 140 3.97 13.70 0.93
C GLN A 140 4.96 14.27 1.96
N ALA A 141 4.67 14.13 3.26
CA ALA A 141 5.59 14.54 4.31
C ALA A 141 6.87 13.71 4.27
N LEU A 142 6.73 12.37 4.26
CA LEU A 142 7.86 11.45 4.21
C LEU A 142 8.74 11.67 2.96
N THR A 143 8.14 11.95 1.81
CA THR A 143 8.87 12.30 0.59
C THR A 143 9.77 13.52 0.82
N ARG A 144 9.22 14.61 1.36
CA ARG A 144 9.98 15.85 1.59
C ARG A 144 11.08 15.70 2.63
N GLU A 145 10.85 14.87 3.65
CA GLU A 145 11.80 14.67 4.72
C GLU A 145 12.96 13.74 4.34
N HIS A 146 12.72 12.73 3.50
CA HIS A 146 13.66 11.62 3.34
C HIS A 146 14.21 11.41 1.93
N THR A 147 13.79 12.20 0.94
CA THR A 147 14.37 12.12 -0.41
C THR A 147 15.89 12.38 -0.39
N ALA A 148 16.36 13.37 0.38
CA ALA A 148 17.77 13.67 0.52
C ALA A 148 18.57 12.56 1.23
N ASP A 149 17.90 11.71 1.99
CA ASP A 149 18.49 10.52 2.66
C ASP A 149 18.59 9.29 1.72
N GLY A 150 18.23 9.44 0.45
CA GLY A 150 18.21 8.33 -0.52
C GLY A 150 16.96 7.44 -0.42
N VAL A 151 15.92 7.85 0.31
CA VAL A 151 14.68 7.07 0.43
C VAL A 151 13.65 7.57 -0.60
N HIS A 152 13.37 6.71 -1.58
CA HIS A 152 12.34 6.96 -2.58
C HIS A 152 10.95 6.64 -2.02
N VAL A 153 10.14 7.65 -1.78
CA VAL A 153 8.77 7.49 -1.24
C VAL A 153 7.75 7.79 -2.32
N VAL A 154 6.86 6.82 -2.59
CA VAL A 154 5.88 6.89 -3.67
C VAL A 154 4.46 6.67 -3.13
N HIS A 155 3.51 7.49 -3.56
CA HIS A 155 2.08 7.26 -3.41
C HIS A 155 1.47 6.88 -4.76
N THR A 156 0.80 5.71 -4.86
CA THR A 156 0.10 5.30 -6.07
C THR A 156 -1.39 5.51 -5.91
N VAL A 157 -2.00 6.34 -6.74
CA VAL A 157 -3.47 6.49 -6.80
C VAL A 157 -4.04 5.40 -7.69
N LEU A 158 -4.61 4.36 -7.09
CA LEU A 158 -5.27 3.27 -7.81
C LEU A 158 -6.73 3.66 -8.08
N ASP A 159 -6.97 4.32 -9.21
CA ASP A 159 -8.28 4.89 -9.54
C ASP A 159 -9.10 3.95 -10.41
N GLY A 160 -9.53 2.86 -9.85
CA GLY A 160 -10.37 1.84 -10.48
C GLY A 160 -10.46 0.56 -9.65
N LEU A 161 -11.29 -0.35 -10.08
CA LEU A 161 -11.38 -1.68 -9.48
C LEU A 161 -10.14 -2.50 -9.86
N ILE A 162 -9.59 -3.22 -8.89
CA ILE A 162 -8.54 -4.21 -9.14
C ILE A 162 -9.23 -5.56 -9.32
N TRP A 163 -8.97 -6.23 -10.46
CA TRP A 163 -9.59 -7.50 -10.77
C TRP A 163 -9.17 -8.58 -9.78
N SER A 164 -10.14 -9.19 -9.10
CA SER A 164 -9.93 -10.28 -8.13
C SER A 164 -11.26 -10.91 -7.78
N ASP A 165 -11.24 -12.12 -7.22
CA ASP A 165 -12.44 -12.81 -6.72
C ASP A 165 -13.20 -11.95 -5.70
N LYS A 166 -12.47 -11.26 -4.80
CA LYS A 166 -13.07 -10.34 -3.83
C LYS A 166 -13.79 -9.17 -4.50
N THR A 167 -13.24 -8.66 -5.58
CA THR A 167 -13.86 -7.56 -6.34
C THR A 167 -15.12 -8.04 -7.04
N GLN A 168 -15.09 -9.21 -7.65
CA GLN A 168 -16.24 -9.82 -8.31
C GLN A 168 -17.38 -10.09 -7.30
N GLN A 169 -17.06 -10.61 -6.12
CA GLN A 169 -18.04 -10.87 -5.06
C GLN A 169 -18.65 -9.58 -4.49
N ARG A 170 -17.87 -8.51 -4.39
CA ARG A 170 -18.27 -7.25 -3.76
C ARG A 170 -19.03 -6.32 -4.71
N PHE A 171 -18.68 -6.32 -5.97
CA PHE A 171 -19.24 -5.43 -6.98
C PHE A 171 -19.94 -6.24 -8.08
N THR A 172 -21.25 -6.38 -7.96
CA THR A 172 -22.06 -6.98 -9.02
C THR A 172 -21.98 -6.10 -10.26
N GLY A 173 -21.44 -6.62 -11.35
CA GLY A 173 -21.17 -5.85 -12.57
C GLY A 173 -19.71 -5.44 -12.76
N ALA A 174 -18.80 -5.85 -11.88
CA ALA A 174 -17.37 -5.76 -12.15
C ALA A 174 -17.03 -6.55 -13.42
N GLN A 175 -16.30 -5.91 -14.34
CA GLN A 175 -15.87 -6.52 -15.59
C GLN A 175 -14.36 -6.45 -15.71
N GLU A 176 -13.72 -7.55 -16.10
CA GLU A 176 -12.27 -7.61 -16.23
C GLU A 176 -11.72 -6.53 -17.18
N PRO A 177 -12.29 -6.28 -18.37
CA PRO A 177 -11.77 -5.25 -19.30
C PRO A 177 -11.85 -3.82 -18.75
N ARG A 178 -12.69 -3.59 -17.71
CA ARG A 178 -12.88 -2.30 -17.04
C ARG A 178 -12.19 -2.22 -15.69
N SER A 179 -11.35 -3.19 -15.39
CA SER A 179 -10.61 -3.31 -14.12
C SER A 179 -9.11 -3.35 -14.37
N MET A 180 -8.34 -2.93 -13.39
CA MET A 180 -6.88 -3.04 -13.42
C MET A 180 -6.48 -4.49 -13.12
N LYS A 181 -5.61 -5.07 -13.93
CA LYS A 181 -5.05 -6.40 -13.67
C LYS A 181 -3.97 -6.32 -12.60
N PRO A 182 -4.00 -7.19 -11.58
CA PRO A 182 -2.96 -7.21 -10.54
C PRO A 182 -1.53 -7.37 -11.08
N SER A 183 -1.35 -8.18 -12.14
CA SER A 183 -0.06 -8.36 -12.80
C SER A 183 0.50 -7.08 -13.41
N ASP A 184 -0.36 -6.31 -14.08
CA ASP A 184 0.04 -5.09 -14.76
C ASP A 184 0.40 -4.00 -13.72
N LEU A 185 -0.38 -3.92 -12.64
CA LEU A 185 -0.05 -3.07 -11.49
C LEU A 185 1.28 -3.47 -10.85
N ALA A 186 1.53 -4.77 -10.66
CA ALA A 186 2.77 -5.24 -10.07
C ALA A 186 3.99 -4.86 -10.92
N GLU A 187 3.86 -4.86 -12.26
CA GLU A 187 4.92 -4.39 -13.16
C GLU A 187 5.17 -2.88 -13.01
N VAL A 188 4.13 -2.06 -12.87
CA VAL A 188 4.29 -0.62 -12.61
C VAL A 188 5.00 -0.39 -11.26
N TYR A 189 4.63 -1.14 -10.21
CA TYR A 189 5.31 -1.05 -8.90
C TYR A 189 6.77 -1.47 -8.98
N TRP A 190 7.08 -2.49 -9.78
CA TRP A 190 8.45 -2.90 -10.08
C TRP A 190 9.24 -1.76 -10.73
N GLN A 191 8.69 -1.09 -11.73
CA GLN A 191 9.32 0.05 -12.40
C GLN A 191 9.54 1.22 -11.44
N LEU A 192 8.54 1.58 -10.62
CA LEU A 192 8.67 2.61 -9.58
C LEU A 192 9.78 2.29 -8.58
N PHE A 193 9.87 1.04 -8.16
CA PHE A 193 10.87 0.58 -7.19
C PHE A 193 12.31 0.71 -7.70
N HIS A 194 12.52 0.64 -9.01
CA HIS A 194 13.84 0.67 -9.67
C HIS A 194 14.12 1.98 -10.42
N GLN A 195 13.33 3.04 -10.18
CA GLN A 195 13.57 4.31 -10.84
C GLN A 195 14.94 4.90 -10.47
N PRO A 196 15.68 5.46 -11.45
CA PRO A 196 16.90 6.19 -11.15
C PRO A 196 16.61 7.44 -10.31
N GLN A 197 17.51 7.77 -9.38
CA GLN A 197 17.33 8.88 -8.43
C GLN A 197 17.07 10.23 -9.09
N SER A 198 17.57 10.46 -10.29
CA SER A 198 17.37 11.72 -11.03
C SER A 198 15.94 11.93 -11.53
N THR A 199 15.08 10.89 -11.48
CA THR A 199 13.71 10.94 -12.05
C THR A 199 12.69 10.23 -11.16
N TRP A 200 12.81 10.36 -9.86
CA TRP A 200 11.87 9.72 -8.92
C TRP A 200 10.46 10.27 -9.04
N THR A 201 9.51 9.36 -9.19
CA THR A 201 8.08 9.63 -9.13
C THR A 201 7.63 9.65 -7.68
N HIS A 202 6.99 10.72 -7.21
CA HIS A 202 6.45 10.80 -5.85
C HIS A 202 4.95 10.47 -5.78
N GLU A 203 4.21 10.74 -6.83
CA GLU A 203 2.80 10.32 -6.95
C GLU A 203 2.51 9.87 -8.37
N LEU A 204 1.78 8.75 -8.52
CA LEU A 204 1.39 8.21 -9.82
C LEU A 204 -0.09 7.80 -9.79
N ASP A 205 -0.86 8.30 -10.75
CA ASP A 205 -2.27 7.96 -10.96
C ASP A 205 -2.37 6.81 -11.99
N LEU A 206 -3.05 5.73 -11.61
CA LEU A 206 -3.24 4.53 -12.43
C LEU A 206 -4.73 4.25 -12.59
N ARG A 207 -5.18 4.13 -13.84
CA ARG A 207 -6.59 3.89 -14.18
C ARG A 207 -6.71 2.83 -15.28
N PRO A 208 -7.77 2.01 -15.27
CA PRO A 208 -8.07 1.19 -16.44
C PRO A 208 -8.52 2.09 -17.61
N MET A 209 -8.11 1.75 -18.82
CA MET A 209 -8.45 2.51 -20.03
C MET A 209 -9.96 2.75 -20.19
N ALA A 210 -10.79 1.78 -19.81
CA ALA A 210 -12.25 1.84 -19.94
C ALA A 210 -12.96 2.43 -18.70
N ALA A 211 -12.24 3.03 -17.75
CA ALA A 211 -12.88 3.74 -16.64
C ALA A 211 -13.54 5.03 -17.18
N ALA A 212 -14.77 5.30 -16.73
CA ALA A 212 -15.34 6.62 -16.90
C ALA A 212 -14.52 7.63 -16.08
N VAL A 213 -14.10 8.69 -16.72
CA VAL A 213 -13.36 9.81 -16.09
C VAL A 213 -14.30 10.63 -15.23
#